data_84a6dcdf9246ad003e2c83cd1e028a31
#
_entry.id   84a6dcdf9246ad003e2c83cd1e028a31
#
_cell.length_a   1.000
_cell.length_b   1.000
_cell.length_c   1.000
_cell.angle_alpha   90.00
_cell.angle_beta   90.00
_cell.angle_gamma   90.00
#
_symmetry.space_group_name_H-M   'P 1'
#
loop_
_entity.id
_entity.type
_entity.pdbx_description
1 polymer ?
#
loop_
_entity_poly.entity_id
_entity_poly.type
_entity_poly.pdbx_seq_one_letter_code
_entity_poly.pdbx_strand_id
1 'polypeptide(L)'
;MSLSPIQMEKVSAVPLWQRWLSPHELVRDKQRAGKIHILDTQLFAEEISTIYSGKQTKSDQRAALLSLSKVKLTEGRKALEAGLMRDRDGAVYVGAHAILIDQLIGGLVAAAENYVFETKARFALMAVGGYGRGELAPLSDIDLLFVMPQRHKKSDAEFVEFILYMLWDLGLVVGHASRTVHQNIAAAGEDITICTSLLEMRCIAGATAVSEQMLSTFKHWVTYQPAGHFVEAKLAERDQRHARFGGTRYAVEPNVKDGKGGLRDLHTLFWISKYAYRLDHVRGVLGAGILRHLKRGHLPPRNDSCGLCGVFCINIMAVRMTGLPLMRKCSSHR
;
A
#
# COMPACT_ATOMS: atom_id res chain seq x y z
N MET A 1 2.88 0.01 -54.29
CA MET A 1 3.73 0.08 -53.07
C MET A 1 2.92 -0.47 -51.92
N SER A 2 3.15 -1.72 -51.55
CA SER A 2 2.45 -2.41 -50.48
C SER A 2 3.12 -2.13 -49.16
N LEU A 3 2.39 -1.56 -48.22
CA LEU A 3 2.84 -1.40 -46.84
C LEU A 3 2.87 -2.77 -46.16
N SER A 4 4.04 -3.16 -45.69
CA SER A 4 4.23 -4.41 -44.94
C SER A 4 3.50 -4.37 -43.60
N PRO A 5 2.92 -5.48 -43.11
CA PRO A 5 2.27 -5.53 -41.84
C PRO A 5 3.31 -5.40 -40.69
N ILE A 6 3.05 -4.47 -39.78
CA ILE A 6 3.79 -4.31 -38.54
C ILE A 6 3.74 -5.65 -37.80
N GLN A 7 4.87 -6.29 -37.64
CA GLN A 7 5.02 -7.46 -36.77
C GLN A 7 4.64 -7.04 -35.36
N MET A 8 3.46 -7.46 -34.90
CA MET A 8 3.11 -7.46 -33.49
C MET A 8 4.02 -8.48 -32.80
N GLU A 9 5.08 -8.00 -32.17
CA GLU A 9 5.87 -8.79 -31.24
C GLU A 9 4.91 -9.50 -30.28
N LYS A 10 5.03 -10.82 -30.21
CA LYS A 10 4.31 -11.66 -29.26
C LYS A 10 4.67 -11.21 -27.85
N VAL A 11 3.92 -10.25 -27.32
CA VAL A 11 3.89 -10.00 -25.88
C VAL A 11 3.47 -11.32 -25.26
N SER A 12 4.42 -12.00 -24.62
CA SER A 12 4.22 -13.24 -23.90
C SER A 12 2.95 -13.07 -23.06
N ALA A 13 1.95 -13.88 -23.36
CA ALA A 13 0.63 -13.82 -22.75
C ALA A 13 0.74 -14.29 -21.29
N VAL A 14 1.27 -13.42 -20.44
CA VAL A 14 1.10 -13.55 -18.99
C VAL A 14 -0.41 -13.47 -18.76
N PRO A 15 -1.05 -14.51 -18.22
CA PRO A 15 -2.48 -14.51 -18.00
C PRO A 15 -2.90 -13.24 -17.29
N LEU A 16 -3.96 -12.57 -17.76
CA LEU A 16 -4.42 -11.27 -17.25
C LEU A 16 -4.58 -11.24 -15.72
N TRP A 17 -4.88 -12.38 -15.10
CA TRP A 17 -4.98 -12.51 -13.66
C TRP A 17 -3.63 -12.41 -12.92
N GLN A 18 -2.48 -12.70 -13.55
CA GLN A 18 -1.16 -12.47 -12.95
C GLN A 18 -0.79 -10.98 -12.88
N ARG A 19 -1.46 -10.12 -13.65
CA ARG A 19 -1.32 -8.67 -13.56
C ARG A 19 -2.08 -8.04 -12.39
N TRP A 20 -2.83 -8.86 -11.62
CA TRP A 20 -3.59 -8.43 -10.43
C TRP A 20 -2.86 -8.70 -9.11
N LEU A 21 -1.57 -8.96 -9.19
CA LEU A 21 -0.71 -8.89 -8.01
C LEU A 21 -0.78 -7.47 -7.44
N SER A 22 -0.75 -7.34 -6.10
CA SER A 22 -0.47 -6.03 -5.54
C SER A 22 0.84 -5.52 -6.15
N PRO A 23 1.02 -4.24 -6.40
CA PRO A 23 2.26 -3.70 -6.93
C PRO A 23 3.48 -4.19 -6.15
N HIS A 24 3.36 -4.32 -4.84
CA HIS A 24 4.38 -4.83 -3.94
C HIS A 24 4.75 -6.31 -4.22
N GLU A 25 3.77 -7.19 -4.43
CA GLU A 25 4.03 -8.60 -4.77
C GLU A 25 4.68 -8.73 -6.15
N LEU A 26 4.21 -7.94 -7.12
CA LEU A 26 4.78 -7.90 -8.47
C LEU A 26 6.28 -7.53 -8.43
N VAL A 27 6.64 -6.56 -7.59
CA VAL A 27 8.04 -6.11 -7.46
C VAL A 27 8.86 -7.14 -6.70
N ARG A 28 8.34 -7.77 -5.65
CA ARG A 28 9.03 -8.86 -4.95
C ARG A 28 9.37 -10.02 -5.88
N ASP A 29 8.45 -10.38 -6.76
CA ASP A 29 8.72 -11.42 -7.77
C ASP A 29 9.82 -10.98 -8.74
N LYS A 30 9.83 -9.71 -9.18
CA LYS A 30 10.90 -9.16 -10.02
C LYS A 30 12.23 -9.05 -9.28
N GLN A 31 12.26 -8.73 -7.99
CA GLN A 31 13.48 -8.74 -7.16
C GLN A 31 14.06 -10.14 -7.01
N ARG A 32 13.22 -11.14 -6.68
CA ARG A 32 13.65 -12.55 -6.59
C ARG A 32 14.23 -13.06 -7.91
N ALA A 33 13.74 -12.54 -9.04
CA ALA A 33 14.26 -12.83 -10.36
C ALA A 33 15.52 -11.99 -10.74
N GLY A 34 16.06 -11.18 -9.83
CA GLY A 34 17.23 -10.31 -10.07
C GLY A 34 16.99 -9.16 -11.07
N LYS A 35 15.72 -8.85 -11.37
CA LYS A 35 15.36 -7.84 -12.39
C LYS A 35 15.27 -6.42 -11.86
N ILE A 36 15.20 -6.24 -10.54
CA ILE A 36 15.11 -4.93 -9.89
C ILE A 36 15.97 -4.96 -8.64
N HIS A 37 16.93 -4.02 -8.54
CA HIS A 37 17.63 -3.68 -7.31
C HIS A 37 17.00 -2.43 -6.70
N ILE A 38 16.68 -2.46 -5.41
CA ILE A 38 16.05 -1.33 -4.71
C ILE A 38 17.02 -0.77 -3.67
N LEU A 39 17.29 -1.53 -2.62
CA LEU A 39 18.25 -1.23 -1.57
C LEU A 39 18.97 -2.53 -1.22
N ASP A 40 20.31 -2.49 -1.15
CA ASP A 40 21.08 -3.58 -0.60
C ASP A 40 20.99 -3.53 0.93
N THR A 41 20.11 -4.37 1.48
CA THR A 41 19.84 -4.40 2.92
C THR A 41 20.99 -4.95 3.73
N GLN A 42 21.85 -5.82 3.13
CA GLN A 42 23.03 -6.34 3.80
C GLN A 42 24.09 -5.24 3.90
N LEU A 43 24.42 -4.59 2.80
CA LEU A 43 25.35 -3.46 2.78
C LEU A 43 24.87 -2.34 3.72
N PHE A 44 23.58 -2.03 3.71
CA PHE A 44 23.01 -1.03 4.61
C PHE A 44 23.19 -1.41 6.09
N ALA A 45 23.02 -2.67 6.45
CA ALA A 45 23.24 -3.15 7.82
C ALA A 45 24.73 -3.09 8.20
N GLU A 46 25.65 -3.41 7.30
CA GLU A 46 27.10 -3.30 7.51
C GLU A 46 27.53 -1.86 7.74
N GLU A 47 27.04 -0.92 6.91
CA GLU A 47 27.28 0.52 7.07
C GLU A 47 26.75 1.04 8.41
N ILE A 48 25.54 0.61 8.83
CA ILE A 48 24.99 0.93 10.15
C ILE A 48 25.90 0.40 11.25
N SER A 49 26.34 -0.86 11.19
CA SER A 49 27.25 -1.46 12.17
C SER A 49 28.55 -0.66 12.27
N THR A 50 29.08 -0.18 11.17
CA THR A 50 30.31 0.64 11.15
C THR A 50 30.12 1.96 11.91
N ILE A 51 28.97 2.62 11.77
CA ILE A 51 28.65 3.86 12.50
C ILE A 51 28.71 3.61 14.01
N TYR A 52 28.16 2.51 14.50
CA TYR A 52 28.05 2.23 15.93
C TYR A 52 29.30 1.54 16.54
N SER A 53 30.21 1.05 15.69
CA SER A 53 31.50 0.49 16.15
C SER A 53 32.54 1.57 16.52
N GLY A 54 32.31 2.82 16.11
CA GLY A 54 33.21 3.96 16.38
C GLY A 54 33.05 4.51 17.81
N LYS A 55 34.09 5.27 18.25
CA LYS A 55 34.09 5.97 19.55
C LYS A 55 33.33 7.31 19.51
N GLN A 56 32.34 7.43 18.67
CA GLN A 56 31.56 8.67 18.49
C GLN A 56 30.51 8.82 19.61
N THR A 57 30.06 10.06 19.84
CA THR A 57 28.97 10.29 20.78
C THR A 57 27.65 9.74 20.22
N LYS A 58 26.68 9.46 21.11
CA LYS A 58 25.33 9.01 20.68
C LYS A 58 24.66 10.00 19.72
N SER A 59 24.93 11.30 19.89
CA SER A 59 24.42 12.35 19.01
C SER A 59 25.04 12.24 17.61
N ASP A 60 26.36 12.05 17.54
CA ASP A 60 27.07 11.92 16.26
C ASP A 60 26.66 10.62 15.52
N GLN A 61 26.50 9.52 16.25
CA GLN A 61 26.01 8.26 15.70
C GLN A 61 24.60 8.40 15.11
N ARG A 62 23.68 9.11 15.81
CA ARG A 62 22.36 9.41 15.28
C ARG A 62 22.42 10.29 14.03
N ALA A 63 23.25 11.32 14.03
CA ALA A 63 23.43 12.19 12.86
C ALA A 63 24.02 11.41 11.66
N ALA A 64 25.00 10.53 11.91
CA ALA A 64 25.59 9.66 10.88
C ALA A 64 24.55 8.68 10.32
N LEU A 65 23.72 8.03 11.16
CA LEU A 65 22.63 7.16 10.74
C LEU A 65 21.61 7.90 9.87
N LEU A 66 21.24 9.12 10.27
CA LEU A 66 20.35 9.99 9.50
C LEU A 66 20.93 10.33 8.13
N SER A 67 22.22 10.73 8.09
CA SER A 67 22.92 11.06 6.85
C SER A 67 22.98 9.87 5.91
N LEU A 68 23.38 8.69 6.39
CA LEU A 68 23.40 7.44 5.64
C LEU A 68 22.00 7.11 5.07
N SER A 69 20.98 7.15 5.92
CA SER A 69 19.59 6.87 5.52
C SER A 69 19.10 7.83 4.44
N LYS A 70 19.49 9.11 4.50
CA LYS A 70 19.16 10.14 3.51
C LYS A 70 19.81 9.87 2.17
N VAL A 71 21.06 9.43 2.16
CA VAL A 71 21.78 9.01 0.95
C VAL A 71 21.05 7.81 0.32
N LYS A 72 20.80 6.74 1.09
CA LYS A 72 20.11 5.53 0.60
C LYS A 72 18.72 5.82 0.05
N LEU A 73 17.94 6.67 0.72
CA LEU A 73 16.61 7.09 0.23
C LEU A 73 16.71 7.84 -1.09
N THR A 74 17.67 8.76 -1.20
CA THR A 74 17.86 9.59 -2.39
C THR A 74 18.32 8.75 -3.58
N GLU A 75 19.30 7.87 -3.38
CA GLU A 75 19.80 6.94 -4.41
C GLU A 75 18.70 5.98 -4.88
N GLY A 76 17.98 5.38 -3.93
CA GLY A 76 16.86 4.51 -4.24
C GLY A 76 15.78 5.20 -5.07
N ARG A 77 15.35 6.40 -4.68
CA ARG A 77 14.37 7.19 -5.44
C ARG A 77 14.85 7.52 -6.85
N LYS A 78 16.10 7.96 -7.01
CA LYS A 78 16.68 8.22 -8.35
C LYS A 78 16.67 6.97 -9.23
N ALA A 79 17.05 5.81 -8.68
CA ALA A 79 17.04 4.55 -9.42
C ALA A 79 15.61 4.15 -9.85
N LEU A 80 14.61 4.35 -8.98
CA LEU A 80 13.21 4.08 -9.29
C LEU A 80 12.65 5.03 -10.36
N GLU A 81 13.00 6.32 -10.30
CA GLU A 81 12.60 7.32 -11.31
C GLU A 81 13.19 6.98 -12.68
N ALA A 82 14.48 6.61 -12.72
CA ALA A 82 15.14 6.17 -13.95
C ALA A 82 14.47 4.91 -14.53
N GLY A 83 14.08 3.95 -13.68
CA GLY A 83 13.31 2.78 -14.05
C GLY A 83 11.93 3.14 -14.62
N LEU A 84 11.20 4.05 -13.98
CA LEU A 84 9.90 4.53 -14.45
C LEU A 84 10.00 5.20 -15.83
N MET A 85 11.02 6.05 -16.04
CA MET A 85 11.22 6.72 -17.33
C MET A 85 11.54 5.74 -18.45
N ARG A 86 12.30 4.67 -18.16
CA ARG A 86 12.65 3.63 -19.13
C ARG A 86 11.46 2.71 -19.45
N ASP A 87 10.83 2.16 -18.41
CA ASP A 87 9.87 1.05 -18.54
C ASP A 87 8.42 1.53 -18.58
N ARG A 88 8.16 2.77 -18.16
CA ARG A 88 6.85 3.43 -18.08
C ARG A 88 5.79 2.60 -17.31
N ASP A 89 6.24 1.80 -16.35
CA ASP A 89 5.40 0.94 -15.52
C ASP A 89 5.18 1.56 -14.14
N GLY A 90 4.14 2.36 -14.01
CA GLY A 90 3.77 3.01 -12.74
C GLY A 90 3.42 2.04 -11.62
N ALA A 91 2.89 0.85 -11.93
CA ALA A 91 2.57 -0.16 -10.92
C ALA A 91 3.85 -0.72 -10.29
N VAL A 92 4.87 -0.98 -11.11
CA VAL A 92 6.19 -1.39 -10.62
C VAL A 92 6.82 -0.28 -9.78
N TYR A 93 6.72 0.97 -10.22
CA TYR A 93 7.27 2.11 -9.48
C TYR A 93 6.68 2.23 -8.08
N VAL A 94 5.35 2.28 -7.94
CA VAL A 94 4.70 2.48 -6.62
C VAL A 94 4.96 1.30 -5.68
N GLY A 95 5.04 0.08 -6.20
CA GLY A 95 5.40 -1.10 -5.42
C GLY A 95 6.86 -1.10 -4.98
N ALA A 96 7.77 -0.71 -5.86
CA ALA A 96 9.20 -0.62 -5.56
C ALA A 96 9.50 0.52 -4.57
N HIS A 97 8.79 1.65 -4.67
CA HIS A 97 8.90 2.73 -3.69
C HIS A 97 8.42 2.29 -2.30
N ALA A 98 7.32 1.54 -2.22
CA ALA A 98 6.87 0.97 -0.94
C ALA A 98 7.93 0.04 -0.34
N ILE A 99 8.58 -0.82 -1.15
CA ILE A 99 9.66 -1.71 -0.69
C ILE A 99 10.90 -0.93 -0.24
N LEU A 100 11.28 0.13 -0.96
CA LEU A 100 12.39 1.00 -0.54
C LEU A 100 12.15 1.57 0.86
N ILE A 101 10.95 2.06 1.12
CA ILE A 101 10.57 2.59 2.44
C ILE A 101 10.52 1.48 3.50
N ASP A 102 10.00 0.28 3.16
CA ASP A 102 10.01 -0.89 4.07
C ASP A 102 11.45 -1.23 4.51
N GLN A 103 12.37 -1.30 3.55
CA GLN A 103 13.76 -1.66 3.80
C GLN A 103 14.48 -0.58 4.63
N LEU A 104 14.21 0.67 4.35
CA LEU A 104 14.73 1.79 5.12
C LEU A 104 14.23 1.75 6.58
N ILE A 105 12.92 1.62 6.77
CA ILE A 105 12.31 1.51 8.12
C ILE A 105 12.84 0.27 8.85
N GLY A 106 12.93 -0.86 8.17
CA GLY A 106 13.49 -2.09 8.73
C GLY A 106 14.92 -1.91 9.24
N GLY A 107 15.77 -1.22 8.46
CA GLY A 107 17.13 -0.87 8.87
C GLY A 107 17.17 0.06 10.08
N LEU A 108 16.29 1.08 10.14
CA LEU A 108 16.19 1.98 11.29
C LEU A 108 15.73 1.23 12.56
N VAL A 109 14.75 0.33 12.44
CA VAL A 109 14.30 -0.51 13.57
C VAL A 109 15.42 -1.42 14.04
N ALA A 110 16.14 -2.06 13.12
CA ALA A 110 17.28 -2.91 13.45
C ALA A 110 18.42 -2.13 14.14
N ALA A 111 18.71 -0.90 13.67
CA ALA A 111 19.67 -0.02 14.31
C ALA A 111 19.24 0.35 15.73
N ALA A 112 17.97 0.69 15.91
CA ALA A 112 17.41 1.01 17.22
C ALA A 112 17.47 -0.18 18.18
N GLU A 113 17.13 -1.40 17.72
CA GLU A 113 17.17 -2.61 18.51
C GLU A 113 18.58 -2.99 18.98
N ASN A 114 19.56 -2.85 18.09
CA ASN A 114 20.90 -3.42 18.33
C ASN A 114 21.86 -2.39 18.95
N TYR A 115 21.63 -1.07 18.77
CA TYR A 115 22.62 -0.06 19.13
C TYR A 115 22.09 1.08 19.97
N VAL A 116 20.78 1.43 19.85
CA VAL A 116 20.22 2.58 20.57
C VAL A 116 19.58 2.16 21.88
N PHE A 117 18.70 1.16 21.83
CA PHE A 117 17.95 0.65 22.99
C PHE A 117 18.50 -0.66 23.51
N GLU A 118 19.32 -1.37 22.72
CA GLU A 118 19.90 -2.68 23.03
C GLU A 118 18.84 -3.70 23.49
N THR A 119 17.63 -3.58 22.90
CA THR A 119 16.49 -4.42 23.21
C THR A 119 15.60 -4.59 21.98
N LYS A 120 14.96 -5.74 21.85
CA LYS A 120 14.02 -5.97 20.75
C LYS A 120 12.75 -5.15 20.91
N ALA A 121 12.25 -4.64 19.79
CA ALA A 121 10.95 -3.97 19.73
C ALA A 121 9.86 -4.93 20.23
N ARG A 122 9.06 -4.47 21.18
CA ARG A 122 7.95 -5.25 21.75
C ARG A 122 6.62 -4.94 21.06
N PHE A 123 6.61 -3.97 20.17
CA PHE A 123 5.49 -3.60 19.31
C PHE A 123 5.70 -4.15 17.90
N ALA A 124 4.61 -4.22 17.12
CA ALA A 124 4.71 -4.45 15.68
C ALA A 124 4.49 -3.14 14.93
N LEU A 125 5.33 -2.88 13.93
CA LEU A 125 5.18 -1.75 13.03
C LEU A 125 4.52 -2.22 11.76
N MET A 126 3.33 -1.68 11.49
CA MET A 126 2.49 -2.03 10.35
C MET A 126 2.35 -0.85 9.40
N ALA A 127 2.41 -1.10 8.10
CA ALA A 127 1.91 -0.19 7.08
C ALA A 127 0.39 -0.32 6.97
N VAL A 128 -0.30 0.79 6.80
CA VAL A 128 -1.76 0.83 6.60
C VAL A 128 -2.13 1.72 5.40
N GLY A 129 -3.39 1.73 5.01
CA GLY A 129 -3.85 2.55 3.89
C GLY A 129 -3.17 2.23 2.55
N GLY A 130 -2.81 3.26 1.78
CA GLY A 130 -2.11 3.11 0.50
C GLY A 130 -0.75 2.43 0.64
N TYR A 131 -0.01 2.79 1.68
CA TYR A 131 1.27 2.18 1.99
C TYR A 131 1.10 0.70 2.40
N GLY A 132 0.04 0.37 3.15
CA GLY A 132 -0.30 -1.01 3.48
C GLY A 132 -0.57 -1.89 2.26
N ARG A 133 -1.23 -1.36 1.23
CA ARG A 133 -1.42 -2.06 -0.06
C ARG A 133 -0.12 -2.23 -0.85
N GLY A 134 0.97 -1.58 -0.44
CA GLY A 134 2.20 -1.51 -1.23
C GLY A 134 2.09 -0.59 -2.45
N GLU A 135 1.23 0.41 -2.37
CA GLU A 135 1.00 1.44 -3.40
C GLU A 135 1.44 2.79 -2.86
N LEU A 136 2.74 3.09 -2.95
CA LEU A 136 3.29 4.35 -2.48
C LEU A 136 3.69 5.23 -3.67
N ALA A 137 2.83 6.17 -4.05
CA ALA A 137 3.14 7.14 -5.09
C ALA A 137 4.21 8.14 -4.61
N PRO A 138 4.92 8.85 -5.52
CA PRO A 138 5.78 9.96 -5.13
C PRO A 138 5.01 10.97 -4.28
N LEU A 139 5.65 11.46 -3.23
CA LEU A 139 5.09 12.47 -2.30
C LEU A 139 3.83 12.02 -1.54
N SER A 140 3.48 10.73 -1.57
CA SER A 140 2.41 10.19 -0.73
C SER A 140 2.85 10.12 0.73
N ASP A 141 1.89 10.33 1.63
CA ASP A 141 2.06 10.11 3.06
C ASP A 141 2.33 8.63 3.35
N ILE A 142 3.14 8.39 4.36
CA ILE A 142 3.47 7.07 4.89
C ILE A 142 2.59 6.84 6.11
N ASP A 143 1.58 5.98 5.96
CA ASP A 143 0.67 5.67 7.06
C ASP A 143 1.18 4.48 7.87
N LEU A 144 1.51 4.71 9.14
CA LEU A 144 2.08 3.74 10.07
C LEU A 144 1.13 3.45 11.24
N LEU A 145 1.05 2.19 11.61
CA LEU A 145 0.39 1.74 12.81
C LEU A 145 1.38 1.00 13.71
N PHE A 146 1.65 1.55 14.89
CA PHE A 146 2.39 0.87 15.94
C PHE A 146 1.41 0.07 16.79
N VAL A 147 1.42 -1.25 16.61
CA VAL A 147 0.61 -2.15 17.42
C VAL A 147 1.35 -2.43 18.72
N MET A 148 0.93 -1.76 19.77
CA MET A 148 1.57 -1.81 21.08
C MET A 148 1.20 -3.06 21.85
N PRO A 149 2.11 -3.61 22.68
CA PRO A 149 1.75 -4.68 23.61
C PRO A 149 0.72 -4.17 24.62
N GLN A 150 -0.12 -5.07 25.16
CA GLN A 150 -1.15 -4.73 26.14
C GLN A 150 -0.60 -3.98 27.37
N ARG A 151 0.60 -4.37 27.83
CA ARG A 151 1.35 -3.68 28.87
C ARG A 151 2.59 -3.07 28.26
N HIS A 152 2.47 -1.86 27.72
CA HIS A 152 3.59 -1.10 27.18
C HIS A 152 4.33 -0.36 28.28
N LYS A 153 5.64 -0.19 28.09
CA LYS A 153 6.54 0.53 28.97
C LYS A 153 6.88 1.89 28.37
N LYS A 154 7.46 2.77 29.17
CA LYS A 154 7.99 4.05 28.69
C LYS A 154 9.03 3.87 27.58
N SER A 155 9.89 2.85 27.71
CA SER A 155 10.88 2.50 26.67
C SER A 155 10.26 2.12 25.32
N ASP A 156 9.05 1.56 25.30
CA ASP A 156 8.35 1.25 24.05
C ASP A 156 7.92 2.54 23.33
N ALA A 157 7.49 3.57 24.11
CA ALA A 157 7.14 4.87 23.56
C ALA A 157 8.39 5.63 23.05
N GLU A 158 9.47 5.63 23.82
CA GLU A 158 10.75 6.24 23.42
C GLU A 158 11.28 5.61 22.11
N PHE A 159 11.11 4.30 21.94
CA PHE A 159 11.49 3.61 20.71
C PHE A 159 10.62 4.08 19.51
N VAL A 160 9.31 4.17 19.69
CA VAL A 160 8.38 4.68 18.66
C VAL A 160 8.76 6.12 18.27
N GLU A 161 9.00 6.98 19.26
CA GLU A 161 9.43 8.37 19.05
C GLU A 161 10.74 8.44 18.26
N PHE A 162 11.73 7.61 18.59
CA PHE A 162 12.99 7.55 17.84
C PHE A 162 12.75 7.27 16.35
N ILE A 163 11.92 6.27 16.03
CA ILE A 163 11.63 5.94 14.64
C ILE A 163 10.90 7.10 13.94
N LEU A 164 9.90 7.70 14.58
CA LEU A 164 9.16 8.82 14.02
C LEU A 164 10.06 10.04 13.76
N TYR A 165 10.92 10.41 14.70
CA TYR A 165 11.86 11.50 14.52
C TYR A 165 12.84 11.24 13.38
N MET A 166 13.36 10.01 13.25
CA MET A 166 14.22 9.65 12.11
C MET A 166 13.50 9.83 10.77
N LEU A 167 12.23 9.40 10.68
CA LEU A 167 11.45 9.53 9.45
C LEU A 167 11.11 11.00 9.11
N TRP A 168 10.78 11.82 10.10
CA TRP A 168 10.55 13.25 9.90
C TRP A 168 11.82 13.99 9.52
N ASP A 169 12.96 13.68 10.15
CA ASP A 169 14.27 14.26 9.81
C ASP A 169 14.73 13.86 8.38
N LEU A 170 14.23 12.73 7.84
CA LEU A 170 14.39 12.33 6.44
C LEU A 170 13.49 13.12 5.48
N GLY A 171 12.61 13.98 5.99
CA GLY A 171 11.66 14.74 5.19
C GLY A 171 10.47 13.93 4.70
N LEU A 172 10.14 12.83 5.36
CA LEU A 172 8.98 12.00 5.03
C LEU A 172 7.73 12.53 5.76
N VAL A 173 6.61 12.58 5.05
CA VAL A 173 5.31 12.89 5.65
C VAL A 173 4.74 11.60 6.22
N VAL A 174 4.60 11.53 7.54
CA VAL A 174 4.22 10.32 8.25
C VAL A 174 2.95 10.53 9.04
N GLY A 175 1.88 9.86 8.64
CA GLY A 175 0.70 9.64 9.46
C GLY A 175 0.93 8.44 10.38
N HIS A 176 0.61 8.56 11.67
CA HIS A 176 0.83 7.44 12.58
C HIS A 176 -0.25 7.30 13.63
N ALA A 177 -0.40 6.08 14.12
CA ALA A 177 -1.21 5.76 15.30
C ALA A 177 -0.48 4.71 16.15
N SER A 178 -0.64 4.81 17.48
CA SER A 178 -0.13 3.82 18.43
C SER A 178 -1.29 3.29 19.25
N ARG A 179 -1.63 2.00 19.07
CA ARG A 179 -2.77 1.34 19.71
C ARG A 179 -2.45 -0.11 20.02
N THR A 180 -3.02 -0.64 21.10
CA THR A 180 -3.01 -2.08 21.34
C THR A 180 -3.92 -2.82 20.35
N VAL A 181 -3.80 -4.15 20.25
CA VAL A 181 -4.72 -4.96 19.43
C VAL A 181 -6.17 -4.67 19.79
N HIS A 182 -6.52 -4.68 21.07
CA HIS A 182 -7.88 -4.43 21.55
C HIS A 182 -8.40 -3.04 21.15
N GLN A 183 -7.58 -2.00 21.32
CA GLN A 183 -7.94 -0.62 20.92
C GLN A 183 -8.16 -0.50 19.41
N ASN A 184 -7.36 -1.20 18.59
CA ASN A 184 -7.56 -1.21 17.13
C ASN A 184 -8.89 -1.87 16.74
N ILE A 185 -9.27 -2.96 17.39
CA ILE A 185 -10.54 -3.64 17.12
C ILE A 185 -11.72 -2.76 17.55
N ALA A 186 -11.66 -2.12 18.73
CA ALA A 186 -12.69 -1.18 19.18
C ALA A 186 -12.84 -0.01 18.19
N ALA A 187 -11.73 0.63 17.83
CA ALA A 187 -11.73 1.73 16.88
C ALA A 187 -12.25 1.34 15.47
N ALA A 188 -11.98 0.12 15.03
CA ALA A 188 -12.51 -0.39 13.77
C ALA A 188 -14.04 -0.58 13.80
N GLY A 189 -14.60 -0.84 14.96
CA GLY A 189 -16.06 -0.94 15.16
C GLY A 189 -16.75 0.43 15.14
N GLU A 190 -16.06 1.47 15.56
CA GLU A 190 -16.58 2.83 15.68
C GLU A 190 -16.37 3.67 14.42
N ASP A 191 -15.23 3.50 13.74
CA ASP A 191 -14.84 4.30 12.55
C ASP A 191 -14.55 3.40 11.35
N ILE A 192 -15.37 3.57 10.32
CA ILE A 192 -15.23 2.85 9.04
C ILE A 192 -13.91 3.17 8.32
N THR A 193 -13.33 4.34 8.54
CA THR A 193 -12.05 4.74 7.95
C THR A 193 -10.91 3.95 8.58
N ILE A 194 -10.95 3.79 9.91
CA ILE A 194 -10.00 2.95 10.64
C ILE A 194 -10.16 1.49 10.22
N CYS A 195 -11.39 0.98 10.17
CA CYS A 195 -11.67 -0.37 9.68
C CYS A 195 -11.09 -0.58 8.27
N THR A 196 -11.30 0.38 7.37
CA THR A 196 -10.77 0.34 5.99
C THR A 196 -9.24 0.33 5.97
N SER A 197 -8.59 1.16 6.79
CA SER A 197 -7.12 1.18 6.92
C SER A 197 -6.57 -0.18 7.38
N LEU A 198 -7.24 -0.81 8.36
CA LEU A 198 -6.84 -2.12 8.88
C LEU A 198 -7.06 -3.26 7.88
N LEU A 199 -8.02 -3.15 6.95
CA LEU A 199 -8.15 -4.11 5.82
C LEU A 199 -6.89 -4.16 4.94
N GLU A 200 -6.10 -3.11 4.93
CA GLU A 200 -4.90 -2.96 4.10
C GLU A 200 -3.61 -3.14 4.90
N MET A 201 -3.68 -3.49 6.19
CA MET A 201 -2.52 -3.55 7.05
C MET A 201 -1.53 -4.65 6.62
N ARG A 202 -0.24 -4.32 6.74
CA ARG A 202 0.88 -5.21 6.40
C ARG A 202 2.02 -4.97 7.40
N CYS A 203 2.61 -6.04 7.93
CA CYS A 203 3.77 -5.94 8.82
C CYS A 203 5.00 -5.44 8.06
N ILE A 204 5.74 -4.50 8.66
CA ILE A 204 7.03 -3.99 8.16
C ILE A 204 8.17 -4.51 9.04
N ALA A 205 8.07 -4.32 10.36
CA ALA A 205 9.13 -4.62 11.31
C ALA A 205 8.59 -4.83 12.74
N GLY A 206 9.46 -5.18 13.67
CA GLY A 206 9.14 -5.33 15.08
C GLY A 206 8.70 -6.75 15.46
N ALA A 207 7.89 -6.87 16.50
CA ALA A 207 7.52 -8.15 17.10
C ALA A 207 6.53 -8.94 16.22
N THR A 208 7.01 -10.01 15.57
CA THR A 208 6.19 -10.86 14.68
C THR A 208 4.96 -11.42 15.39
N ALA A 209 5.09 -11.87 16.63
CA ALA A 209 3.96 -12.41 17.39
C ALA A 209 2.82 -11.37 17.58
N VAL A 210 3.18 -10.10 17.77
CA VAL A 210 2.19 -9.01 17.92
C VAL A 210 1.51 -8.71 16.58
N SER A 211 2.26 -8.73 15.48
CA SER A 211 1.68 -8.52 14.15
C SER A 211 0.75 -9.65 13.76
N GLU A 212 1.12 -10.90 14.01
CA GLU A 212 0.28 -12.08 13.76
C GLU A 212 -0.99 -12.06 14.63
N GLN A 213 -0.86 -11.69 15.90
CA GLN A 213 -2.01 -11.50 16.78
C GLN A 213 -2.96 -10.43 16.24
N MET A 214 -2.43 -9.27 15.79
CA MET A 214 -3.24 -8.21 15.21
C MET A 214 -3.99 -8.67 13.97
N LEU A 215 -3.28 -9.31 13.03
CA LEU A 215 -3.85 -9.80 11.78
C LEU A 215 -4.94 -10.86 12.04
N SER A 216 -4.66 -11.84 12.89
CA SER A 216 -5.60 -12.93 13.20
C SER A 216 -6.84 -12.41 13.95
N THR A 217 -6.64 -11.53 14.94
CA THR A 217 -7.74 -10.96 15.73
C THR A 217 -8.64 -10.09 14.86
N PHE A 218 -8.07 -9.25 13.99
CA PHE A 218 -8.86 -8.43 13.08
C PHE A 218 -9.62 -9.27 12.06
N LYS A 219 -8.98 -10.28 11.47
CA LYS A 219 -9.64 -11.21 10.55
C LYS A 219 -10.79 -11.95 11.22
N HIS A 220 -10.57 -12.44 12.43
CA HIS A 220 -11.63 -13.08 13.22
C HIS A 220 -12.78 -12.12 13.50
N TRP A 221 -12.49 -10.90 13.99
CA TRP A 221 -13.49 -9.88 14.25
C TRP A 221 -14.33 -9.56 13.00
N VAL A 222 -13.68 -9.30 11.85
CA VAL A 222 -14.37 -9.03 10.56
C VAL A 222 -15.32 -10.17 10.20
N THR A 223 -14.98 -11.44 10.50
CA THR A 223 -15.79 -12.61 10.13
C THR A 223 -17.17 -12.57 10.77
N TYR A 224 -17.31 -12.01 11.97
CA TYR A 224 -18.55 -11.92 12.70
C TYR A 224 -19.33 -10.62 12.48
N GLN A 225 -18.77 -9.67 11.71
CA GLN A 225 -19.46 -8.42 11.44
C GLN A 225 -20.42 -8.55 10.24
N PRO A 226 -21.64 -7.96 10.31
CA PRO A 226 -22.54 -7.91 9.17
C PRO A 226 -21.93 -7.06 8.05
N ALA A 227 -21.86 -7.62 6.82
CA ALA A 227 -21.28 -6.93 5.69
C ALA A 227 -22.11 -5.73 5.21
N GLY A 228 -23.44 -5.77 5.39
CA GLY A 228 -24.35 -4.73 4.88
C GLY A 228 -24.00 -3.33 5.38
N HIS A 229 -23.80 -3.17 6.69
CA HIS A 229 -23.44 -1.87 7.26
C HIS A 229 -22.15 -1.27 6.68
N PHE A 230 -21.12 -2.10 6.50
CA PHE A 230 -19.85 -1.66 5.89
C PHE A 230 -20.06 -1.24 4.43
N VAL A 231 -20.82 -2.03 3.66
CA VAL A 231 -21.12 -1.76 2.26
C VAL A 231 -21.89 -0.44 2.12
N GLU A 232 -22.97 -0.26 2.90
CA GLU A 232 -23.78 0.96 2.87
C GLU A 232 -22.96 2.20 3.24
N ALA A 233 -22.15 2.13 4.29
CA ALA A 233 -21.32 3.23 4.71
C ALA A 233 -20.26 3.60 3.66
N LYS A 234 -19.62 2.61 3.00
CA LYS A 234 -18.64 2.86 1.93
C LYS A 234 -19.30 3.41 0.66
N LEU A 235 -20.53 3.01 0.35
CA LEU A 235 -21.29 3.60 -0.76
C LEU A 235 -21.72 5.03 -0.45
N ALA A 236 -22.16 5.32 0.77
CA ALA A 236 -22.49 6.67 1.21
C ALA A 236 -21.27 7.61 1.16
N GLU A 237 -20.09 7.14 1.64
CA GLU A 237 -18.82 7.88 1.52
C GLU A 237 -18.47 8.20 0.06
N ARG A 238 -18.63 7.23 -0.83
CA ARG A 238 -18.44 7.42 -2.28
C ARG A 238 -19.38 8.49 -2.83
N ASP A 239 -20.67 8.43 -2.49
CA ASP A 239 -21.67 9.35 -3.02
C ASP A 239 -21.43 10.79 -2.51
N GLN A 240 -21.05 10.95 -1.25
CA GLN A 240 -20.62 12.25 -0.70
C GLN A 240 -19.38 12.79 -1.42
N ARG A 241 -18.39 11.95 -1.70
CA ARG A 241 -17.20 12.34 -2.49
C ARG A 241 -17.60 12.80 -3.89
N HIS A 242 -18.44 12.03 -4.59
CA HIS A 242 -18.92 12.38 -5.92
C HIS A 242 -19.69 13.73 -5.93
N ALA A 243 -20.49 14.00 -4.89
CA ALA A 243 -21.20 15.26 -4.76
C ALA A 243 -20.26 16.47 -4.62
N ARG A 244 -19.15 16.33 -3.85
CA ARG A 244 -18.12 17.38 -3.68
C ARG A 244 -17.45 17.78 -5.00
N PHE A 245 -17.31 16.84 -5.93
CA PHE A 245 -16.70 17.07 -7.25
C PHE A 245 -17.74 17.36 -8.35
N GLY A 246 -18.94 17.83 -7.98
CA GLY A 246 -19.98 18.27 -8.91
C GLY A 246 -20.68 17.14 -9.68
N GLY A 247 -20.43 15.88 -9.32
CA GLY A 247 -21.10 14.70 -9.90
C GLY A 247 -20.87 14.48 -11.40
N THR A 248 -20.13 15.36 -12.06
CA THR A 248 -19.88 15.29 -13.52
C THR A 248 -18.75 14.33 -13.86
N ARG A 249 -18.89 13.63 -14.99
CA ARG A 249 -17.83 12.82 -15.61
C ARG A 249 -17.00 13.61 -16.62
N TYR A 250 -17.45 14.83 -16.97
CA TYR A 250 -16.90 15.66 -18.04
C TYR A 250 -16.28 16.93 -17.46
N ALA A 251 -15.36 16.77 -16.50
CA ALA A 251 -14.56 17.89 -16.01
C ALA A 251 -13.44 18.20 -16.99
N VAL A 252 -13.15 19.49 -17.20
CA VAL A 252 -12.02 19.95 -18.03
C VAL A 252 -10.69 19.44 -17.47
N GLU A 253 -10.57 19.41 -16.13
CA GLU A 253 -9.46 18.81 -15.40
C GLU A 253 -9.99 17.71 -14.46
N PRO A 254 -10.02 16.43 -14.92
CA PRO A 254 -10.58 15.36 -14.12
C PRO A 254 -9.65 15.01 -12.96
N ASN A 255 -10.19 14.95 -11.73
CA ASN A 255 -9.48 14.41 -10.57
C ASN A 255 -9.40 12.88 -10.71
N VAL A 256 -8.20 12.40 -11.09
CA VAL A 256 -7.94 10.95 -11.32
C VAL A 256 -8.09 10.13 -10.05
N LYS A 257 -7.86 10.73 -8.87
CA LYS A 257 -7.94 10.03 -7.57
C LYS A 257 -9.38 9.97 -7.06
N ASP A 258 -10.03 11.12 -6.91
CA ASP A 258 -11.27 11.24 -6.15
C ASP A 258 -12.49 11.52 -7.02
N GLY A 259 -12.31 11.87 -8.29
CA GLY A 259 -13.39 12.09 -9.25
C GLY A 259 -14.18 10.81 -9.54
N LYS A 260 -15.36 10.97 -10.11
CA LYS A 260 -16.26 9.86 -10.46
C LYS A 260 -15.59 8.90 -11.47
N GLY A 261 -15.44 7.63 -11.11
CA GLY A 261 -14.70 6.63 -11.88
C GLY A 261 -13.19 6.67 -11.67
N GLY A 262 -12.68 7.44 -10.69
CA GLY A 262 -11.28 7.54 -10.34
C GLY A 262 -10.78 6.39 -9.46
N LEU A 263 -9.51 6.48 -9.02
CA LEU A 263 -8.85 5.43 -8.25
C LEU A 263 -9.56 5.09 -6.93
N ARG A 264 -10.16 6.08 -6.27
CA ARG A 264 -10.87 5.88 -5.01
C ARG A 264 -12.12 5.02 -5.17
N ASP A 265 -12.79 5.08 -6.32
CA ASP A 265 -13.93 4.21 -6.60
C ASP A 265 -13.48 2.74 -6.76
N LEU A 266 -12.30 2.53 -7.35
CA LEU A 266 -11.66 1.21 -7.41
C LEU A 266 -11.33 0.67 -6.02
N HIS A 267 -10.70 1.50 -5.20
CA HIS A 267 -10.38 1.13 -3.83
C HIS A 267 -11.65 0.80 -3.03
N THR A 268 -12.73 1.59 -3.20
CA THR A 268 -14.02 1.30 -2.56
C THR A 268 -14.53 -0.09 -2.93
N LEU A 269 -14.45 -0.46 -4.20
CA LEU A 269 -14.84 -1.79 -4.67
C LEU A 269 -13.98 -2.89 -4.04
N PHE A 270 -12.65 -2.69 -3.97
CA PHE A 270 -11.75 -3.67 -3.34
C PHE A 270 -12.03 -3.83 -1.85
N TRP A 271 -12.24 -2.75 -1.12
CA TRP A 271 -12.56 -2.81 0.30
C TRP A 271 -13.88 -3.52 0.57
N ILE A 272 -14.92 -3.22 -0.20
CA ILE A 272 -16.21 -3.92 -0.13
C ILE A 272 -15.99 -5.42 -0.42
N SER A 273 -15.25 -5.76 -1.46
CA SER A 273 -14.98 -7.15 -1.81
C SER A 273 -14.18 -7.87 -0.72
N LYS A 274 -13.10 -7.27 -0.20
CA LYS A 274 -12.32 -7.84 0.91
C LYS A 274 -13.18 -8.07 2.14
N TYR A 275 -13.99 -7.08 2.51
CA TYR A 275 -14.82 -7.14 3.71
C TYR A 275 -15.98 -8.12 3.56
N ALA A 276 -16.77 -8.02 2.49
CA ALA A 276 -17.98 -8.82 2.31
C ALA A 276 -17.69 -10.31 2.03
N TYR A 277 -16.65 -10.59 1.25
CA TYR A 277 -16.28 -11.96 0.87
C TYR A 277 -15.13 -12.54 1.69
N ARG A 278 -14.64 -11.82 2.71
CA ARG A 278 -13.55 -12.28 3.61
C ARG A 278 -12.28 -12.64 2.85
N LEU A 279 -11.93 -11.89 1.83
CA LEU A 279 -10.80 -12.17 0.95
C LEU A 279 -9.53 -11.55 1.50
N ASP A 280 -8.47 -12.33 1.56
CA ASP A 280 -7.15 -11.82 1.98
C ASP A 280 -6.49 -10.99 0.87
N HIS A 281 -6.76 -11.33 -0.41
CA HIS A 281 -6.13 -10.71 -1.57
C HIS A 281 -7.11 -10.44 -2.70
N VAL A 282 -6.81 -9.46 -3.54
CA VAL A 282 -7.56 -9.14 -4.77
C VAL A 282 -7.70 -10.36 -5.69
N ARG A 283 -6.74 -11.29 -5.70
CA ARG A 283 -6.83 -12.57 -6.41
C ARG A 283 -8.05 -13.40 -5.99
N GLY A 284 -8.45 -13.34 -4.72
CA GLY A 284 -9.64 -14.01 -4.24
C GLY A 284 -10.92 -13.52 -4.93
N VAL A 285 -11.02 -12.25 -5.29
CA VAL A 285 -12.15 -11.67 -6.04
C VAL A 285 -12.30 -12.34 -7.41
N LEU A 286 -11.18 -12.61 -8.07
CA LEU A 286 -11.14 -13.31 -9.36
C LEU A 286 -11.44 -14.80 -9.20
N GLY A 287 -10.85 -15.45 -8.20
CA GLY A 287 -11.00 -16.88 -7.91
C GLY A 287 -12.40 -17.25 -7.44
N ALA A 288 -13.04 -16.38 -6.65
CA ALA A 288 -14.42 -16.58 -6.17
C ALA A 288 -15.50 -16.45 -7.28
N GLY A 289 -15.10 -16.21 -8.53
CA GLY A 289 -16.05 -16.12 -9.65
C GLY A 289 -16.93 -14.87 -9.65
N ILE A 290 -16.75 -13.96 -8.70
CA ILE A 290 -17.54 -12.73 -8.54
C ILE A 290 -17.64 -11.97 -9.86
N LEU A 291 -16.54 -11.91 -10.61
CA LEU A 291 -16.50 -11.26 -11.93
C LEU A 291 -17.12 -12.11 -13.05
N ARG A 292 -17.27 -13.44 -12.89
CA ARG A 292 -17.96 -14.31 -13.86
C ARG A 292 -19.47 -14.12 -13.78
N HIS A 293 -20.03 -13.95 -12.59
CA HIS A 293 -21.45 -13.64 -12.40
C HIS A 293 -21.83 -12.30 -13.03
N LEU A 294 -20.93 -11.32 -12.97
CA LEU A 294 -21.12 -10.01 -13.60
C LEU A 294 -21.13 -10.07 -15.13
N LYS A 295 -20.32 -10.96 -15.77
CA LYS A 295 -20.30 -11.14 -17.23
C LYS A 295 -21.55 -11.84 -17.77
N ARG A 296 -22.26 -12.64 -16.97
CA ARG A 296 -23.44 -13.40 -17.42
C ARG A 296 -24.77 -12.66 -17.24
N GLY A 297 -24.75 -11.40 -16.79
CA GLY A 297 -26.00 -10.63 -16.60
C GLY A 297 -26.92 -11.19 -15.51
N HIS A 298 -26.50 -12.20 -14.77
CA HIS A 298 -27.25 -12.72 -13.64
C HIS A 298 -26.88 -11.89 -12.42
N LEU A 299 -27.69 -10.85 -12.17
CA LEU A 299 -27.70 -10.16 -10.90
C LEU A 299 -28.19 -11.14 -9.83
N PRO A 300 -27.50 -11.27 -8.67
CA PRO A 300 -28.06 -11.96 -7.53
C PRO A 300 -29.39 -11.31 -7.13
N PRO A 301 -30.31 -12.06 -6.51
CA PRO A 301 -31.64 -11.57 -6.19
C PRO A 301 -31.55 -10.27 -5.38
N ARG A 302 -32.52 -9.42 -5.57
CA ARG A 302 -32.64 -7.98 -5.26
C ARG A 302 -32.42 -7.57 -3.78
N ASN A 303 -32.09 -8.49 -2.90
CA ASN A 303 -31.83 -8.22 -1.47
C ASN A 303 -30.36 -7.93 -1.13
N ASP A 304 -29.44 -8.14 -2.07
CA ASP A 304 -28.04 -7.80 -1.86
C ASP A 304 -27.72 -6.53 -2.65
N SER A 305 -27.29 -5.49 -1.96
CA SER A 305 -26.91 -4.15 -2.45
C SER A 305 -25.79 -4.16 -3.53
N CYS A 306 -25.51 -5.32 -4.11
CA CYS A 306 -24.41 -5.61 -5.02
C CYS A 306 -24.69 -5.24 -6.50
N GLY A 307 -25.91 -4.82 -6.87
CA GLY A 307 -26.29 -4.53 -8.26
C GLY A 307 -25.53 -3.37 -8.91
N LEU A 308 -24.96 -2.47 -8.10
CA LEU A 308 -24.15 -1.33 -8.60
C LEU A 308 -22.69 -1.68 -8.90
N CYS A 309 -22.17 -2.77 -8.37
CA CYS A 309 -20.80 -3.23 -8.65
C CYS A 309 -20.59 -3.70 -10.10
N GLY A 310 -21.62 -4.21 -10.76
CA GLY A 310 -21.49 -4.80 -12.11
C GLY A 310 -21.08 -3.81 -13.19
N VAL A 311 -21.65 -2.62 -13.20
CA VAL A 311 -21.37 -1.60 -14.23
C VAL A 311 -20.00 -0.95 -14.02
N PHE A 312 -19.55 -0.85 -12.77
CA PHE A 312 -18.24 -0.29 -12.43
C PHE A 312 -17.07 -1.21 -12.79
N CYS A 313 -17.21 -2.52 -12.58
CA CYS A 313 -16.16 -3.49 -12.90
C CYS A 313 -15.79 -3.53 -14.38
N ILE A 314 -16.75 -3.34 -15.28
CA ILE A 314 -16.51 -3.41 -16.74
C ILE A 314 -15.67 -2.22 -17.22
N ASN A 315 -15.96 -1.01 -16.76
CA ASN A 315 -15.21 0.18 -17.16
C ASN A 315 -13.78 0.21 -16.60
N ILE A 316 -13.58 -0.34 -15.41
CA ILE A 316 -12.30 -0.38 -14.72
C ILE A 316 -11.36 -1.44 -15.32
N MET A 317 -11.92 -2.61 -15.68
CA MET A 317 -11.17 -3.62 -16.43
C MET A 317 -10.69 -3.08 -17.77
N ALA A 318 -11.50 -2.30 -18.47
CA ALA A 318 -11.12 -1.71 -19.75
C ALA A 318 -9.91 -0.76 -19.61
N VAL A 319 -9.86 0.09 -18.60
CA VAL A 319 -8.75 1.04 -18.39
C VAL A 319 -7.45 0.34 -17.96
N ARG A 320 -7.51 -0.69 -17.10
CA ARG A 320 -6.32 -1.49 -16.75
C ARG A 320 -5.91 -2.52 -17.81
N MET A 321 -6.88 -3.05 -18.59
CA MET A 321 -6.60 -4.02 -19.65
C MET A 321 -5.93 -3.40 -20.88
N THR A 322 -6.20 -2.14 -21.18
CA THR A 322 -5.66 -1.49 -22.38
C THR A 322 -4.22 -1.01 -22.21
N GLY A 323 -3.68 -1.00 -20.97
CA GLY A 323 -2.31 -0.53 -20.72
C GLY A 323 -2.05 0.90 -21.18
N LEU A 324 -3.12 1.65 -21.51
CA LEU A 324 -3.01 3.04 -21.95
C LEU A 324 -2.65 3.90 -20.75
N PRO A 325 -1.49 4.58 -20.77
CA PRO A 325 -1.18 5.57 -19.76
C PRO A 325 -2.23 6.68 -19.85
N LEU A 326 -2.86 6.99 -18.73
CA LEU A 326 -3.83 8.09 -18.58
C LEU A 326 -3.33 9.46 -19.08
N MET A 327 -2.04 9.57 -19.42
CA MET A 327 -1.42 10.82 -19.92
C MET A 327 -1.50 11.03 -21.44
N ARG A 328 -2.01 10.11 -22.26
CA ARG A 328 -2.04 10.31 -23.73
C ARG A 328 -3.29 11.01 -24.28
N LYS A 329 -4.27 11.39 -23.46
CA LYS A 329 -5.45 12.12 -23.94
C LYS A 329 -5.38 13.65 -23.80
N CYS A 330 -4.31 14.22 -23.26
CA CYS A 330 -4.16 15.68 -23.16
C CYS A 330 -3.35 16.35 -24.28
N SER A 331 -2.87 15.63 -25.31
CA SER A 331 -2.00 16.24 -26.33
C SER A 331 -2.48 16.12 -27.77
N SER A 332 -3.77 15.98 -28.01
CA SER A 332 -4.30 16.03 -29.39
C SER A 332 -5.61 16.83 -29.48
N HIS A 333 -5.56 18.11 -29.19
CA HIS A 333 -6.40 19.13 -29.82
C HIS A 333 -5.66 20.47 -29.70
N ARG A 334 -4.90 20.74 -30.76
CA ARG A 334 -4.74 22.07 -31.34
C ARG A 334 -5.30 22.02 -32.76
#